data_4afb9f20e5c28ff60a9614dea234fbff
#
_entry.id   4afb9f20e5c28ff60a9614dea234fbff
#
_cell.length_a   1.000
_cell.length_b   1.000
_cell.length_c   1.000
_cell.angle_alpha   90.00
_cell.angle_beta   90.00
_cell.angle_gamma   90.00
#
_symmetry.space_group_name_H-M   'P 1'
#
loop_
_entity.id
_entity.type
_entity.pdbx_description
1 polymer ?
#
loop_
_entity_poly.entity_id
_entity_poly.type
_entity_poly.pdbx_seq_one_letter_code
_entity_poly.pdbx_strand_id
1 'polypeptide(L)'
;MKAFQKLVSLAVASIVVFFLAGCGDKEETRTFNANLNGSDITVSYTYKGDKVLKQISESKISYASVGANNKEEAAKVFDALSAKYQNITGIEEKLTYSDTYAQENVTIDMEKVDIKALQAISGMKLSENADKNISMKQMQTVMESAGFKEVK
;
A
#
# COMPACT_ATOMS: atom_id res chain seq x y z
N MET A 1 16.80 15.55 35.49
CA MET A 1 16.24 14.48 34.64
C MET A 1 14.97 14.95 33.98
N LYS A 2 15.04 15.88 33.02
CA LYS A 2 13.90 16.42 32.26
C LYS A 2 14.31 16.77 30.82
N ALA A 3 15.09 15.92 30.16
CA ALA A 3 15.59 16.20 28.81
C ALA A 3 15.47 15.01 27.82
N PHE A 4 14.78 13.94 28.19
CA PHE A 4 14.74 12.72 27.32
C PHE A 4 13.35 12.41 26.74
N GLN A 5 12.37 13.29 26.92
CA GLN A 5 10.98 13.04 26.51
C GLN A 5 10.51 13.86 25.31
N LYS A 6 11.40 14.44 24.49
CA LYS A 6 11.01 15.31 23.36
C LYS A 6 11.55 14.86 22.00
N LEU A 7 11.89 13.59 21.80
CA LEU A 7 12.49 13.12 20.53
C LEU A 7 11.74 11.97 19.84
N VAL A 8 10.46 11.74 20.13
CA VAL A 8 9.67 10.72 19.43
C VAL A 8 8.45 11.33 18.73
N SER A 9 8.49 12.61 18.44
CA SER A 9 7.38 13.29 17.77
C SER A 9 7.90 14.10 16.59
N LEU A 10 8.48 13.46 15.59
CA LEU A 10 8.63 14.09 14.26
C LEU A 10 9.23 13.11 13.25
N ALA A 11 8.43 12.15 12.83
CA ALA A 11 8.71 11.39 11.62
C ALA A 11 7.42 11.15 10.83
N VAL A 12 6.54 12.15 10.79
CA VAL A 12 5.66 12.32 9.63
C VAL A 12 6.53 13.04 8.61
N ALA A 13 7.36 12.28 7.94
CA ALA A 13 8.17 12.78 6.85
C ALA A 13 7.24 13.25 5.75
N SER A 14 7.18 14.55 5.60
CA SER A 14 6.62 15.25 4.46
C SER A 14 7.10 14.58 3.19
N ILE A 15 6.23 13.85 2.50
CA ILE A 15 6.47 13.47 1.12
C ILE A 15 6.38 14.78 0.34
N VAL A 16 7.55 15.36 0.07
CA VAL A 16 7.67 16.51 -0.81
C VAL A 16 7.32 16.04 -2.23
N VAL A 17 6.12 16.34 -2.65
CA VAL A 17 5.70 16.14 -4.04
C VAL A 17 6.45 17.18 -4.88
N PHE A 18 7.53 16.77 -5.53
CA PHE A 18 8.16 17.57 -6.56
C PHE A 18 7.31 17.54 -7.82
N PHE A 19 6.47 18.55 -8.00
CA PHE A 19 5.88 18.88 -9.29
C PHE A 19 6.98 19.48 -10.18
N LEU A 20 7.63 18.65 -10.98
CA LEU A 20 8.42 19.12 -12.12
C LEU A 20 7.52 19.07 -13.36
N ALA A 21 6.87 20.19 -13.68
CA ALA A 21 6.23 20.39 -14.96
C ALA A 21 7.30 20.33 -16.07
N GLY A 22 7.32 19.23 -16.80
CA GLY A 22 8.18 19.05 -17.97
C GLY A 22 7.45 18.17 -18.99
N CYS A 23 7.19 18.71 -20.16
CA CYS A 23 6.68 18.00 -21.32
C CYS A 23 7.50 16.77 -21.66
N GLY A 24 6.88 15.62 -21.74
CA GLY A 24 7.46 14.34 -22.18
C GLY A 24 7.52 13.32 -21.04
N ASP A 25 6.93 12.17 -21.24
CA ASP A 25 7.06 10.85 -20.56
C ASP A 25 7.75 10.80 -19.18
N LYS A 26 7.42 11.71 -18.26
CA LYS A 26 7.94 11.68 -16.89
C LYS A 26 7.09 10.74 -16.02
N GLU A 27 7.74 10.12 -15.06
CA GLU A 27 7.06 9.40 -14.01
C GLU A 27 6.38 10.38 -13.07
N GLU A 28 5.13 10.10 -12.75
CA GLU A 28 4.30 10.84 -11.80
C GLU A 28 3.85 9.91 -10.70
N THR A 29 3.47 10.48 -9.54
CA THR A 29 2.93 9.71 -8.42
C THR A 29 1.59 10.28 -7.99
N ARG A 30 0.63 9.39 -7.75
CA ARG A 30 -0.62 9.70 -7.06
C ARG A 30 -0.74 8.88 -5.79
N THR A 31 -1.19 9.53 -4.74
CA THR A 31 -1.36 8.91 -3.42
C THR A 31 -2.81 9.00 -3.01
N PHE A 32 -3.32 7.91 -2.47
CA PHE A 32 -4.69 7.77 -1.97
C PHE A 32 -4.64 7.29 -0.52
N ASN A 33 -5.55 7.80 0.30
CA ASN A 33 -5.70 7.34 1.67
C ASN A 33 -7.16 7.00 2.01
N ALA A 34 -7.32 6.10 2.95
CA ALA A 34 -8.61 5.78 3.55
C ALA A 34 -8.42 5.33 5.01
N ASN A 35 -9.45 5.56 5.83
CA ASN A 35 -9.60 4.85 7.09
C ASN A 35 -10.74 3.84 6.90
N LEU A 36 -10.42 2.56 6.90
CA LEU A 36 -11.36 1.47 6.70
C LEU A 36 -11.40 0.60 7.96
N ASN A 37 -12.55 0.57 8.63
CA ASN A 37 -12.77 -0.24 9.85
C ASN A 37 -11.71 0.00 10.94
N GLY A 38 -11.23 1.24 11.11
CA GLY A 38 -10.21 1.58 12.10
C GLY A 38 -8.77 1.26 11.65
N SER A 39 -8.57 0.95 10.39
CA SER A 39 -7.26 0.79 9.77
C SER A 39 -6.97 1.97 8.85
N ASP A 40 -5.81 2.59 9.02
CA ASP A 40 -5.34 3.67 8.16
C ASP A 40 -4.53 3.05 7.02
N ILE A 41 -4.95 3.31 5.79
CA ILE A 41 -4.34 2.76 4.59
C ILE A 41 -3.94 3.90 3.66
N THR A 42 -2.69 3.89 3.22
CA THR A 42 -2.17 4.80 2.19
C THR A 42 -1.65 3.98 1.03
N VAL A 43 -2.06 4.32 -0.18
CA VAL A 43 -1.61 3.66 -1.42
C VAL A 43 -1.06 4.71 -2.37
N SER A 44 0.18 4.52 -2.81
CA SER A 44 0.84 5.38 -3.79
C SER A 44 1.12 4.61 -5.07
N TYR A 45 0.75 5.19 -6.20
CA TYR A 45 1.03 4.66 -7.54
C TYR A 45 2.03 5.55 -8.25
N THR A 46 3.14 4.98 -8.70
CA THR A 46 4.03 5.62 -9.68
C THR A 46 3.62 5.14 -11.06
N TYR A 47 3.42 6.08 -11.99
CA TYR A 47 2.94 5.81 -13.33
C TYR A 47 3.60 6.70 -14.38
N LYS A 48 3.56 6.28 -15.64
CA LYS A 48 4.07 7.03 -16.80
C LYS A 48 2.98 7.07 -17.87
N GLY A 49 2.54 8.28 -18.21
CA GLY A 49 1.33 8.45 -19.03
C GLY A 49 0.10 7.92 -18.29
N ASP A 50 -0.45 6.79 -18.73
CA ASP A 50 -1.55 6.10 -18.04
C ASP A 50 -1.14 4.70 -17.50
N LYS A 51 0.14 4.30 -17.69
CA LYS A 51 0.64 3.00 -17.26
C LYS A 51 1.19 3.05 -15.84
N VAL A 52 0.63 2.27 -14.93
CA VAL A 52 1.17 2.07 -13.58
C VAL A 52 2.44 1.21 -13.65
N LEU A 53 3.51 1.71 -13.04
CA LEU A 53 4.81 1.04 -12.97
C LEU A 53 5.04 0.41 -11.60
N LYS A 54 4.56 1.05 -10.54
CA LYS A 54 4.82 0.65 -9.16
C LYS A 54 3.65 1.01 -8.26
N GLN A 55 3.36 0.16 -7.30
CA GLN A 55 2.45 0.45 -6.18
C GLN A 55 3.21 0.30 -4.86
N ILE A 56 2.97 1.23 -3.94
CA ILE A 56 3.41 1.13 -2.55
C ILE A 56 2.15 1.28 -1.68
N SER A 57 1.92 0.31 -0.79
CA SER A 57 0.84 0.35 0.19
C SER A 57 1.43 0.37 1.59
N GLU A 58 0.97 1.29 2.41
CA GLU A 58 1.31 1.40 3.83
C GLU A 58 0.00 1.29 4.61
N SER A 59 -0.10 0.28 5.47
CA SER A 59 -1.30 0.00 6.25
C SER A 59 -0.96 -0.05 7.74
N LYS A 60 -1.69 0.74 8.53
CA LYS A 60 -1.69 0.64 9.98
C LYS A 60 -3.00 -0.01 10.40
N ILE A 61 -2.94 -1.28 10.78
CA ILE A 61 -4.11 -2.13 10.99
C ILE A 61 -4.28 -2.40 12.48
N SER A 62 -5.35 -1.88 13.06
CA SER A 62 -5.67 -2.10 14.47
C SER A 62 -6.01 -3.57 14.71
N TYR A 63 -5.58 -4.14 15.81
CA TYR A 63 -5.91 -5.54 16.16
C TYR A 63 -7.40 -5.77 16.28
N ALA A 64 -8.13 -4.78 16.81
CA ALA A 64 -9.58 -4.84 16.93
C ALA A 64 -10.30 -4.96 15.57
N SER A 65 -9.72 -4.39 14.49
CA SER A 65 -10.33 -4.47 13.15
C SER A 65 -10.34 -5.88 12.57
N VAL A 66 -9.48 -6.77 13.08
CA VAL A 66 -9.44 -8.20 12.72
C VAL A 66 -9.98 -9.11 13.82
N GLY A 67 -10.61 -8.52 14.86
CA GLY A 67 -11.18 -9.27 15.97
C GLY A 67 -10.16 -9.84 16.94
N ALA A 68 -8.92 -9.36 16.92
CA ALA A 68 -7.87 -9.79 17.83
C ALA A 68 -7.78 -8.86 19.06
N ASN A 69 -7.56 -9.44 20.25
CA ASN A 69 -7.47 -8.70 21.51
C ASN A 69 -6.03 -8.35 21.90
N ASN A 70 -5.07 -9.02 21.29
CA ASN A 70 -3.64 -8.87 21.60
C ASN A 70 -2.78 -9.20 20.36
N LYS A 71 -1.47 -8.96 20.50
CA LYS A 71 -0.49 -9.16 19.44
C LYS A 71 -0.42 -10.63 18.98
N GLU A 72 -0.50 -11.56 19.90
CA GLU A 72 -0.37 -13.01 19.61
C GLU A 72 -1.56 -13.52 18.77
N GLU A 73 -2.77 -13.03 19.04
CA GLU A 73 -3.96 -13.33 18.24
C GLU A 73 -3.88 -12.68 16.86
N ALA A 74 -3.45 -11.41 16.82
CA ALA A 74 -3.29 -10.67 15.58
C ALA A 74 -2.22 -11.30 14.68
N ALA A 75 -1.09 -11.74 15.25
CA ALA A 75 -0.01 -12.38 14.51
C ALA A 75 -0.49 -13.64 13.78
N LYS A 76 -1.34 -14.45 14.38
CA LYS A 76 -1.90 -15.65 13.71
C LYS A 76 -2.66 -15.31 12.43
N VAL A 77 -3.35 -14.16 12.42
CA VAL A 77 -4.09 -13.70 11.24
C VAL A 77 -3.13 -13.10 10.21
N PHE A 78 -2.29 -12.16 10.64
CA PHE A 78 -1.44 -11.41 9.73
C PHE A 78 -0.28 -12.24 9.16
N ASP A 79 0.33 -13.13 9.94
CA ASP A 79 1.42 -13.99 9.43
C ASP A 79 0.90 -14.95 8.34
N ALA A 80 -0.35 -15.43 8.47
CA ALA A 80 -0.98 -16.25 7.45
C ALA A 80 -1.28 -15.46 6.16
N LEU A 81 -1.57 -14.17 6.25
CA LEU A 81 -1.76 -13.28 5.11
C LEU A 81 -0.41 -12.91 4.49
N SER A 82 0.55 -12.52 5.31
CA SER A 82 1.92 -12.17 4.91
C SER A 82 2.59 -13.31 4.14
N ALA A 83 2.39 -14.56 4.59
CA ALA A 83 2.93 -15.74 3.89
C ALA A 83 2.50 -15.84 2.42
N LYS A 84 1.36 -15.26 2.03
CA LYS A 84 0.89 -15.27 0.64
C LYS A 84 1.68 -14.35 -0.28
N TYR A 85 2.32 -13.31 0.26
CA TYR A 85 3.15 -12.37 -0.50
C TYR A 85 4.59 -12.86 -0.67
N GLN A 86 5.01 -13.82 0.16
CA GLN A 86 6.39 -14.28 0.18
C GLN A 86 6.73 -15.07 -1.10
N ASN A 87 7.96 -14.85 -1.59
CA ASN A 87 8.50 -15.52 -2.79
C ASN A 87 7.76 -15.21 -4.11
N ILE A 88 6.99 -14.13 -4.18
CA ILE A 88 6.40 -13.65 -5.44
C ILE A 88 7.34 -12.61 -6.04
N THR A 89 7.85 -12.90 -7.23
CA THR A 89 8.70 -11.95 -7.97
C THR A 89 7.98 -10.62 -8.17
N GLY A 90 8.66 -9.51 -7.86
CA GLY A 90 8.11 -8.17 -8.00
C GLY A 90 7.23 -7.72 -6.83
N ILE A 91 7.10 -8.52 -5.77
CA ILE A 91 6.43 -8.12 -4.52
C ILE A 91 7.45 -8.15 -3.39
N GLU A 92 7.48 -7.07 -2.62
CA GLU A 92 8.21 -6.96 -1.36
C GLU A 92 7.20 -6.59 -0.27
N GLU A 93 7.17 -7.36 0.81
CA GLU A 93 6.29 -7.10 1.94
C GLU A 93 7.10 -7.08 3.23
N LYS A 94 6.75 -6.14 4.10
CA LYS A 94 7.29 -6.03 5.45
C LYS A 94 6.16 -5.83 6.42
N LEU A 95 6.03 -6.76 7.36
CA LEU A 95 5.06 -6.74 8.45
C LEU A 95 5.78 -6.53 9.79
N THR A 96 5.26 -5.62 10.60
CA THR A 96 5.76 -5.33 11.95
C THR A 96 4.60 -5.18 12.92
N TYR A 97 4.84 -5.47 14.19
CA TYR A 97 3.83 -5.45 15.26
C TYR A 97 4.18 -4.43 16.34
N SER A 98 3.22 -3.60 16.70
CA SER A 98 3.25 -2.73 17.86
C SER A 98 2.41 -3.35 19.00
N ASP A 99 2.07 -2.57 20.01
CA ASP A 99 1.24 -3.07 21.14
C ASP A 99 -0.24 -3.25 20.75
N THR A 100 -0.76 -2.43 19.83
CA THR A 100 -2.20 -2.37 19.50
C THR A 100 -2.51 -2.44 18.02
N TYR A 101 -1.50 -2.46 17.15
CA TYR A 101 -1.66 -2.50 15.71
C TYR A 101 -0.51 -3.23 15.01
N ALA A 102 -0.78 -3.75 13.85
CA ALA A 102 0.24 -4.18 12.88
C ALA A 102 0.47 -3.07 11.85
N GLN A 103 1.71 -2.93 11.38
CA GLN A 103 2.05 -2.10 10.25
C GLN A 103 2.57 -2.99 9.13
N GLU A 104 1.91 -2.92 7.99
CA GLU A 104 2.25 -3.63 6.78
C GLU A 104 2.67 -2.65 5.71
N ASN A 105 3.80 -2.92 5.05
CA ASN A 105 4.26 -2.19 3.89
C ASN A 105 4.41 -3.17 2.74
N VAL A 106 3.71 -2.93 1.64
CA VAL A 106 3.77 -3.76 0.43
C VAL A 106 4.22 -2.91 -0.74
N THR A 107 5.27 -3.33 -1.42
CA THR A 107 5.72 -2.74 -2.69
C THR A 107 5.49 -3.73 -3.80
N ILE A 108 4.86 -3.30 -4.89
CA ILE A 108 4.62 -4.11 -6.09
C ILE A 108 5.26 -3.42 -7.29
N ASP A 109 6.23 -4.07 -7.90
CA ASP A 109 6.83 -3.69 -9.18
C ASP A 109 5.97 -4.31 -10.30
N MET A 110 5.16 -3.47 -10.97
CA MET A 110 4.20 -3.93 -11.99
C MET A 110 4.88 -4.43 -13.26
N GLU A 111 6.16 -4.13 -13.46
CA GLU A 111 6.91 -4.60 -14.61
C GLU A 111 7.46 -6.02 -14.40
N LYS A 112 7.68 -6.39 -13.13
CA LYS A 112 8.26 -7.69 -12.75
C LYS A 112 7.25 -8.68 -12.20
N VAL A 113 6.16 -8.19 -11.58
CA VAL A 113 5.20 -9.05 -10.88
C VAL A 113 4.52 -10.04 -11.83
N ASP A 114 4.33 -11.26 -11.34
CA ASP A 114 3.42 -12.21 -11.97
C ASP A 114 1.98 -11.80 -11.70
N ILE A 115 1.30 -11.34 -12.74
CA ILE A 115 -0.09 -10.84 -12.67
C ILE A 115 -1.05 -11.94 -12.17
N LYS A 116 -0.82 -13.22 -12.51
CA LYS A 116 -1.67 -14.32 -12.03
C LYS A 116 -1.49 -14.55 -10.53
N ALA A 117 -0.25 -14.48 -10.05
CA ALA A 117 0.03 -14.55 -8.62
C ALA A 117 -0.58 -13.36 -7.88
N LEU A 118 -0.47 -12.13 -8.42
CA LEU A 118 -1.10 -10.94 -7.85
C LEU A 118 -2.63 -11.06 -7.77
N GLN A 119 -3.27 -11.59 -8.81
CA GLN A 119 -4.72 -11.86 -8.80
C GLN A 119 -5.11 -12.86 -7.71
N ALA A 120 -4.33 -13.91 -7.54
CA ALA A 120 -4.61 -14.96 -6.55
C ALA A 120 -4.58 -14.43 -5.11
N ILE A 121 -3.70 -13.46 -4.80
CA ILE A 121 -3.59 -12.90 -3.44
C ILE A 121 -4.53 -11.70 -3.22
N SER A 122 -4.73 -10.86 -4.23
CA SER A 122 -5.56 -9.65 -4.10
C SER A 122 -7.06 -9.91 -4.23
N GLY A 123 -7.45 -11.06 -4.80
CA GLY A 123 -8.85 -11.35 -5.14
C GLY A 123 -9.40 -10.47 -6.28
N MET A 124 -8.58 -9.60 -6.85
CA MET A 124 -8.98 -8.76 -7.99
C MET A 124 -9.12 -9.62 -9.24
N LYS A 125 -10.29 -9.55 -9.88
CA LYS A 125 -10.50 -10.12 -11.21
C LYS A 125 -9.96 -9.13 -12.24
N LEU A 126 -8.69 -9.25 -12.58
CA LEU A 126 -8.17 -8.59 -13.77
C LEU A 126 -8.65 -9.40 -14.98
N SER A 127 -8.94 -8.76 -16.11
CA SER A 127 -9.36 -9.48 -17.32
C SER A 127 -8.29 -10.51 -17.73
N GLU A 128 -8.69 -11.64 -18.32
CA GLU A 128 -7.75 -12.69 -18.76
C GLU A 128 -6.69 -12.20 -19.76
N ASN A 129 -6.96 -11.06 -20.40
CA ASN A 129 -6.05 -10.33 -21.27
C ASN A 129 -5.44 -9.09 -20.60
N ALA A 130 -5.36 -9.07 -19.25
CA ALA A 130 -4.66 -7.99 -18.56
C ALA A 130 -3.18 -8.06 -18.96
N ASP A 131 -2.88 -7.44 -20.09
CA ASP A 131 -1.53 -6.97 -20.37
C ASP A 131 -1.01 -6.25 -19.12
N LYS A 132 0.29 -6.33 -18.89
CA LYS A 132 0.98 -5.61 -17.79
C LYS A 132 0.76 -4.08 -17.78
N ASN A 133 -0.23 -3.60 -18.54
CA ASN A 133 -0.60 -2.19 -18.67
C ASN A 133 -1.81 -1.87 -17.77
N ILE A 134 -1.57 -1.80 -16.47
CA ILE A 134 -2.59 -1.34 -15.52
C ILE A 134 -2.75 0.17 -15.70
N SER A 135 -3.97 0.62 -16.04
CA SER A 135 -4.29 2.02 -16.25
C SER A 135 -4.41 2.78 -14.93
N MET A 136 -3.71 3.92 -14.81
CA MET A 136 -3.82 4.80 -13.65
C MET A 136 -5.23 5.37 -13.49
N LYS A 137 -5.92 5.69 -14.60
CA LYS A 137 -7.31 6.16 -14.56
C LYS A 137 -8.25 5.10 -14.02
N GLN A 138 -8.06 3.82 -14.40
CA GLN A 138 -8.84 2.73 -13.84
C GLN A 138 -8.55 2.55 -12.35
N MET A 139 -7.27 2.60 -11.94
CA MET A 139 -6.90 2.52 -10.52
C MET A 139 -7.51 3.66 -9.71
N GLN A 140 -7.49 4.88 -10.19
CA GLN A 140 -8.17 6.00 -9.54
C GLN A 140 -9.66 5.70 -9.29
N THR A 141 -10.37 5.24 -10.32
CA THR A 141 -11.80 4.89 -10.20
C THR A 141 -12.02 3.78 -9.18
N VAL A 142 -11.16 2.77 -9.18
CA VAL A 142 -11.23 1.66 -8.21
C VAL A 142 -10.99 2.18 -6.78
N MET A 143 -9.97 3.01 -6.58
CA MET A 143 -9.64 3.56 -5.26
C MET A 143 -10.77 4.45 -4.73
N GLU A 144 -11.30 5.36 -5.55
CA GLU A 144 -12.43 6.22 -5.18
C GLU A 144 -13.68 5.40 -4.85
N SER A 145 -13.98 4.36 -5.64
CA SER A 145 -15.11 3.45 -5.40
C SER A 145 -14.95 2.63 -4.11
N ALA A 146 -13.72 2.35 -3.70
CA ALA A 146 -13.39 1.68 -2.45
C ALA A 146 -13.35 2.63 -1.24
N GLY A 147 -13.66 3.91 -1.43
CA GLY A 147 -13.73 4.91 -0.35
C GLY A 147 -12.41 5.61 -0.06
N PHE A 148 -11.39 5.43 -0.90
CA PHE A 148 -10.14 6.18 -0.80
C PHE A 148 -10.31 7.60 -1.34
N LYS A 149 -9.51 8.51 -0.80
CA LYS A 149 -9.43 9.91 -1.25
C LYS A 149 -8.02 10.20 -1.72
N GLU A 150 -7.90 10.87 -2.86
CA GLU A 150 -6.61 11.33 -3.35
C GLU A 150 -6.04 12.41 -2.42
N VAL A 151 -4.78 12.27 -2.05
CA VAL A 151 -4.02 13.27 -1.30
C VAL A 151 -3.47 14.29 -2.30
N LYS A 152 -3.86 15.54 -2.12
CA LYS A 152 -3.40 16.67 -2.95
C LYS A 152 -2.23 17.38 -2.32
#